data_a67e24d40950fbca38f73068d3506bd9
#
_entry.id   a67e24d40950fbca38f73068d3506bd9
#
_cell.length_a   1.000
_cell.length_b   1.000
_cell.length_c   1.000
_cell.angle_alpha   90.00
_cell.angle_beta   90.00
_cell.angle_gamma   90.00
#
_symmetry.space_group_name_H-M   'P 1'
#
loop_
_entity.id
_entity.type
_entity.pdbx_description
1 polymer ?
#
loop_
_entity_poly.entity_id
_entity_poly.type
_entity_poly.pdbx_seq_one_letter_code
_entity_poly.pdbx_strand_id
1 'polypeptide(L)'
;MATLLIGGNGLIGTRLVEYLCEKGEQVISFSLHSPARKVSGCVYVQGDVTEYGTLNMTLKQYSIDRVIHNAGISHPKMFRDNPYKIYRTNVGGVLTSLEAARNYGVERYIYISSGAVYGNVHYERVNEDTPLHSENPYGATKVACEELVRNYGLDSASLRVGFVYGPGRVNECPVNMILSALVKEGKVEWKNGSDQMLDYIYIEDCVDA
;
A
#
# COMPACT_ATOMS: atom_id res chain seq x y z
N MET A 1 -1.31 -21.67 -4.04
CA MET A 1 -1.51 -20.69 -2.94
C MET A 1 -2.52 -19.66 -3.42
N ALA A 2 -3.51 -19.33 -2.60
CA ALA A 2 -4.49 -18.30 -2.90
C ALA A 2 -4.19 -17.02 -2.12
N THR A 3 -3.96 -15.93 -2.84
CA THR A 3 -3.59 -14.64 -2.29
C THR A 3 -4.72 -13.63 -2.40
N LEU A 4 -5.18 -13.09 -1.27
CA LEU A 4 -6.07 -11.94 -1.23
C LEU A 4 -5.24 -10.65 -1.21
N LEU A 5 -5.35 -9.86 -2.27
CA LEU A 5 -4.70 -8.55 -2.37
C LEU A 5 -5.71 -7.44 -2.12
N ILE A 6 -5.70 -6.88 -0.91
CA ILE A 6 -6.55 -5.76 -0.52
C ILE A 6 -5.93 -4.47 -1.04
N GLY A 7 -6.67 -3.73 -1.88
CA GLY A 7 -6.14 -2.59 -2.62
C GLY A 7 -5.42 -2.96 -3.93
N GLY A 8 -5.77 -4.11 -4.52
CA GLY A 8 -5.17 -4.62 -5.74
C GLY A 8 -5.37 -3.74 -6.99
N ASN A 9 -6.29 -2.78 -6.95
CA ASN A 9 -6.53 -1.86 -8.08
C ASN A 9 -5.76 -0.52 -7.95
N GLY A 10 -4.93 -0.36 -6.91
CA GLY A 10 -4.01 0.77 -6.75
C GLY A 10 -2.72 0.62 -7.58
N LEU A 11 -1.82 1.61 -7.49
CA LEU A 11 -0.55 1.62 -8.24
C LEU A 11 0.28 0.34 -8.00
N ILE A 12 0.68 0.10 -6.77
CA ILE A 12 1.47 -1.09 -6.39
C ILE A 12 0.60 -2.35 -6.57
N GLY A 13 -0.66 -2.29 -6.16
CA GLY A 13 -1.58 -3.42 -6.21
C GLY A 13 -1.78 -3.98 -7.62
N THR A 14 -1.92 -3.14 -8.64
CA THR A 14 -2.08 -3.58 -10.03
C THR A 14 -0.84 -4.36 -10.50
N ARG A 15 0.35 -3.89 -10.16
CA ARG A 15 1.60 -4.57 -10.52
C ARG A 15 1.79 -5.88 -9.76
N LEU A 16 1.41 -5.90 -8.45
CA LEU A 16 1.39 -7.15 -7.68
C LEU A 16 0.41 -8.18 -8.24
N VAL A 17 -0.78 -7.74 -8.69
CA VAL A 17 -1.74 -8.64 -9.37
C VAL A 17 -1.10 -9.24 -10.63
N GLU A 18 -0.50 -8.42 -11.48
CA GLU A 18 0.17 -8.86 -12.70
C GLU A 18 1.27 -9.88 -12.37
N TYR A 19 2.19 -9.52 -11.49
CA TYR A 19 3.32 -10.35 -11.08
C TYR A 19 2.89 -11.71 -10.51
N LEU A 20 1.95 -11.73 -9.57
CA LEU A 20 1.50 -12.96 -8.93
C LEU A 20 0.73 -13.86 -9.90
N CYS A 21 -0.08 -13.29 -10.80
CA CYS A 21 -0.75 -14.06 -11.85
C CYS A 21 0.25 -14.65 -12.85
N GLU A 22 1.30 -13.92 -13.21
CA GLU A 22 2.39 -14.42 -14.08
C GLU A 22 3.16 -15.58 -13.42
N LYS A 23 3.27 -15.59 -12.10
CA LYS A 23 3.83 -16.72 -11.31
C LYS A 23 2.86 -17.90 -11.16
N GLY A 24 1.66 -17.81 -11.70
CA GLY A 24 0.64 -18.86 -11.64
C GLY A 24 -0.08 -18.97 -10.31
N GLU A 25 -0.06 -17.92 -9.47
CA GLU A 25 -0.81 -17.89 -8.23
C GLU A 25 -2.31 -17.58 -8.48
N GLN A 26 -3.18 -18.11 -7.62
CA GLN A 26 -4.56 -17.69 -7.57
C GLN A 26 -4.65 -16.35 -6.85
N VAL A 27 -5.00 -15.28 -7.57
CA VAL A 27 -5.07 -13.93 -7.03
C VAL A 27 -6.50 -13.42 -6.97
N ILE A 28 -6.89 -12.94 -5.79
CA ILE A 28 -8.16 -12.27 -5.56
C ILE A 28 -7.87 -10.80 -5.21
N SER A 29 -8.20 -9.90 -6.12
CA SER A 29 -8.08 -8.45 -5.90
C SER A 29 -9.34 -7.91 -5.24
N PHE A 30 -9.22 -7.44 -4.00
CA PHE A 30 -10.31 -6.81 -3.24
C PHE A 30 -10.10 -5.30 -3.18
N SER A 31 -11.01 -4.51 -3.73
CA SER A 31 -10.87 -3.05 -3.80
C SER A 31 -12.20 -2.33 -3.80
N LEU A 32 -12.20 -1.08 -3.33
CA LEU A 32 -13.40 -0.22 -3.29
C LEU A 32 -13.98 0.07 -4.69
N HIS A 33 -13.11 0.20 -5.69
CA HIS A 33 -13.46 0.52 -7.08
C HIS A 33 -13.05 -0.59 -8.02
N SER A 34 -13.75 -0.72 -9.14
CA SER A 34 -13.38 -1.62 -10.22
C SER A 34 -12.00 -1.27 -10.80
N PRO A 35 -11.23 -2.25 -11.32
CA PRO A 35 -9.95 -1.98 -11.93
C PRO A 35 -10.11 -1.22 -13.26
N ALA A 36 -9.14 -0.36 -13.59
CA ALA A 36 -9.08 0.29 -14.90
C ALA A 36 -8.84 -0.72 -16.04
N ARG A 37 -8.08 -1.78 -15.75
CA ARG A 37 -7.81 -2.91 -16.65
C ARG A 37 -7.81 -4.20 -15.85
N LYS A 38 -8.46 -5.24 -16.38
CA LYS A 38 -8.44 -6.57 -15.77
C LYS A 38 -7.22 -7.35 -16.26
N VAL A 39 -6.59 -8.04 -15.33
CA VAL A 39 -5.50 -9.01 -15.59
C VAL A 39 -6.11 -10.40 -15.74
N SER A 40 -5.68 -11.14 -16.73
CA SER A 40 -6.13 -12.53 -16.92
C SER A 40 -5.68 -13.40 -15.74
N GLY A 41 -6.56 -14.26 -15.26
CA GLY A 41 -6.27 -15.12 -14.09
C GLY A 41 -6.56 -14.50 -12.73
N CYS A 42 -6.84 -13.19 -12.65
CA CYS A 42 -7.23 -12.53 -11.40
C CYS A 42 -8.74 -12.49 -11.22
N VAL A 43 -9.21 -12.81 -10.03
CA VAL A 43 -10.59 -12.58 -9.60
C VAL A 43 -10.71 -11.21 -8.96
N TYR A 44 -11.72 -10.42 -9.35
CA TYR A 44 -11.93 -9.08 -8.81
C TYR A 44 -13.20 -9.04 -7.96
N VAL A 45 -13.03 -8.65 -6.69
CA VAL A 45 -14.12 -8.45 -5.73
C VAL A 45 -14.17 -6.98 -5.34
N GLN A 46 -15.33 -6.36 -5.53
CA GLN A 46 -15.56 -5.00 -5.10
C GLN A 46 -16.08 -4.96 -3.68
N GLY A 47 -15.43 -4.16 -2.82
CA GLY A 47 -15.83 -4.01 -1.42
C GLY A 47 -15.02 -2.92 -0.70
N ASP A 48 -15.61 -2.42 0.39
CA ASP A 48 -14.91 -1.51 1.32
C ASP A 48 -14.18 -2.35 2.37
N VAL A 49 -12.89 -2.12 2.53
CA VAL A 49 -12.05 -2.84 3.50
C VAL A 49 -12.47 -2.60 4.95
N THR A 50 -13.23 -1.56 5.22
CA THR A 50 -13.81 -1.28 6.54
C THR A 50 -15.06 -2.12 6.84
N GLU A 51 -15.59 -2.84 5.85
CA GLU A 51 -16.80 -3.66 5.96
C GLU A 51 -16.44 -5.15 6.12
N TYR A 52 -16.51 -5.62 7.37
CA TYR A 52 -16.12 -6.98 7.75
C TYR A 52 -16.86 -8.08 6.96
N GLY A 53 -18.16 -7.89 6.72
CA GLY A 53 -19.01 -8.91 6.11
C GLY A 53 -18.54 -9.35 4.72
N THR A 54 -18.31 -8.38 3.83
CA THR A 54 -17.86 -8.65 2.45
C THR A 54 -16.46 -9.25 2.43
N LEU A 55 -15.57 -8.75 3.27
CA LEU A 55 -14.20 -9.26 3.37
C LEU A 55 -14.19 -10.71 3.89
N ASN A 56 -14.94 -11.01 4.94
CA ASN A 56 -15.05 -12.35 5.52
C ASN A 56 -15.67 -13.36 4.53
N MET A 57 -16.69 -12.94 3.76
CA MET A 57 -17.25 -13.79 2.70
C MET A 57 -16.21 -14.09 1.61
N THR A 58 -15.40 -13.11 1.22
CA THR A 58 -14.33 -13.29 0.24
C THR A 58 -13.30 -14.30 0.72
N LEU A 59 -12.82 -14.19 1.97
CA LEU A 59 -11.87 -15.16 2.54
C LEU A 59 -12.42 -16.59 2.50
N LYS A 60 -13.69 -16.77 2.89
CA LYS A 60 -14.36 -18.09 2.88
C LYS A 60 -14.53 -18.65 1.48
N GLN A 61 -14.94 -17.81 0.53
CA GLN A 61 -15.26 -18.25 -0.84
C GLN A 61 -14.03 -18.75 -1.59
N TYR A 62 -12.87 -18.14 -1.37
CA TYR A 62 -11.66 -18.40 -2.16
C TYR A 62 -10.56 -19.16 -1.43
N SER A 63 -10.81 -19.63 -0.19
CA SER A 63 -9.84 -20.40 0.62
C SER A 63 -8.47 -19.73 0.66
N ILE A 64 -8.43 -18.52 1.20
CA ILE A 64 -7.26 -17.65 1.18
C ILE A 64 -6.17 -18.14 2.14
N ASP A 65 -4.97 -18.36 1.62
CA ASP A 65 -3.79 -18.75 2.38
C ASP A 65 -3.00 -17.50 2.87
N ARG A 66 -2.93 -16.46 2.02
CA ARG A 66 -2.14 -15.25 2.27
C ARG A 66 -2.94 -13.97 2.01
N VAL A 67 -2.78 -12.99 2.88
CA VAL A 67 -3.30 -11.63 2.68
C VAL A 67 -2.15 -10.66 2.45
N ILE A 68 -2.24 -9.83 1.41
CA ILE A 68 -1.38 -8.65 1.20
C ILE A 68 -2.27 -7.42 1.32
N HIS A 69 -2.08 -6.64 2.38
CA HIS A 69 -2.84 -5.43 2.63
C HIS A 69 -2.11 -4.20 2.10
N ASN A 70 -2.52 -3.73 0.93
CA ASN A 70 -2.00 -2.55 0.24
C ASN A 70 -3.03 -1.39 0.20
N ALA A 71 -4.25 -1.59 0.73
CA ALA A 71 -5.27 -0.54 0.72
C ALA A 71 -4.94 0.57 1.72
N GLY A 72 -5.22 1.80 1.31
CA GLY A 72 -5.09 2.96 2.18
C GLY A 72 -5.17 4.28 1.41
N ILE A 73 -5.50 5.34 2.13
CA ILE A 73 -5.51 6.71 1.62
C ILE A 73 -4.13 7.32 1.88
N SER A 74 -3.42 7.70 0.80
CA SER A 74 -2.06 8.28 0.87
C SER A 74 -1.97 9.69 0.26
N HIS A 75 -3.09 10.28 -0.20
CA HIS A 75 -3.08 11.56 -0.90
C HIS A 75 -2.94 12.75 0.08
N PRO A 76 -1.92 13.63 -0.07
CA PRO A 76 -1.64 14.72 0.88
C PRO A 76 -2.81 15.68 1.12
N LYS A 77 -3.60 15.99 0.11
CA LYS A 77 -4.79 16.85 0.23
C LYS A 77 -5.80 16.28 1.23
N MET A 78 -6.02 14.97 1.20
CA MET A 78 -6.94 14.29 2.12
C MET A 78 -6.49 14.38 3.58
N PHE A 79 -5.19 14.52 3.85
CA PHE A 79 -4.65 14.64 5.21
C PHE A 79 -5.15 15.91 5.92
N ARG A 80 -5.34 16.99 5.16
CA ARG A 80 -5.84 18.27 5.69
C ARG A 80 -7.36 18.34 5.70
N ASP A 81 -7.98 17.87 4.60
CA ASP A 81 -9.41 18.10 4.38
C ASP A 81 -10.29 17.13 5.18
N ASN A 82 -9.83 15.88 5.40
CA ASN A 82 -10.61 14.89 6.14
C ASN A 82 -9.72 13.84 6.83
N PRO A 83 -9.04 14.19 7.93
CA PRO A 83 -8.19 13.27 8.66
C PRO A 83 -8.98 12.08 9.25
N TYR A 84 -10.23 12.29 9.68
CA TYR A 84 -11.08 11.21 10.18
C TYR A 84 -11.25 10.08 9.17
N LYS A 85 -11.48 10.43 7.90
CA LYS A 85 -11.63 9.43 6.83
C LYS A 85 -10.34 8.62 6.65
N ILE A 86 -9.16 9.25 6.80
CA ILE A 86 -7.88 8.56 6.70
C ILE A 86 -7.73 7.54 7.82
N TYR A 87 -7.98 7.93 9.07
CA TYR A 87 -7.90 7.01 10.21
C TYR A 87 -8.90 5.87 10.07
N ARG A 88 -10.15 6.19 9.74
CA ARG A 88 -11.19 5.17 9.52
C ARG A 88 -10.78 4.16 8.46
N THR A 89 -10.32 4.62 7.31
CA THR A 89 -9.95 3.73 6.21
C THR A 89 -8.65 2.98 6.48
N ASN A 90 -7.59 3.68 6.90
CA ASN A 90 -6.27 3.05 7.03
C ASN A 90 -6.22 2.15 8.26
N VAL A 91 -6.56 2.67 9.45
CA VAL A 91 -6.49 1.90 10.69
C VAL A 91 -7.68 0.93 10.80
N GLY A 92 -8.89 1.41 10.55
CA GLY A 92 -10.09 0.58 10.58
C GLY A 92 -10.05 -0.55 9.56
N GLY A 93 -9.59 -0.27 8.34
CA GLY A 93 -9.43 -1.28 7.29
C GLY A 93 -8.40 -2.36 7.65
N VAL A 94 -7.25 -1.97 8.23
CA VAL A 94 -6.25 -2.94 8.70
C VAL A 94 -6.82 -3.78 9.84
N LEU A 95 -7.46 -3.16 10.82
CA LEU A 95 -8.08 -3.89 11.93
C LEU A 95 -9.13 -4.89 11.44
N THR A 96 -10.02 -4.47 10.53
CA THR A 96 -11.04 -5.33 9.93
C THR A 96 -10.42 -6.53 9.20
N SER A 97 -9.38 -6.29 8.43
CA SER A 97 -8.72 -7.36 7.65
C SER A 97 -7.90 -8.31 8.51
N LEU A 98 -7.26 -7.83 9.57
CA LEU A 98 -6.55 -8.67 10.55
C LEU A 98 -7.52 -9.58 11.29
N GLU A 99 -8.66 -9.03 11.75
CA GLU A 99 -9.69 -9.84 12.42
C GLU A 99 -10.26 -10.90 11.51
N ALA A 100 -10.56 -10.57 10.25
CA ALA A 100 -11.03 -11.53 9.27
C ALA A 100 -9.98 -12.60 8.96
N ALA A 101 -8.72 -12.21 8.77
CA ALA A 101 -7.61 -13.12 8.51
C ALA A 101 -7.38 -14.10 9.68
N ARG A 102 -7.38 -13.59 10.92
CA ARG A 102 -7.23 -14.42 12.13
C ARG A 102 -8.36 -15.42 12.28
N ASN A 103 -9.61 -14.97 12.12
CA ASN A 103 -10.79 -15.82 12.28
C ASN A 103 -10.91 -16.89 11.19
N TYR A 104 -10.32 -16.65 10.03
CA TYR A 104 -10.28 -17.60 8.92
C TYR A 104 -9.06 -18.54 8.96
N GLY A 105 -8.03 -18.22 9.75
CA GLY A 105 -6.80 -19.01 9.85
C GLY A 105 -5.85 -18.79 8.68
N VAL A 106 -5.77 -17.54 8.17
CA VAL A 106 -4.80 -17.15 7.14
C VAL A 106 -3.37 -17.42 7.63
N GLU A 107 -2.54 -18.07 6.80
CA GLU A 107 -1.19 -18.48 7.16
C GLU A 107 -0.20 -17.31 7.21
N ARG A 108 -0.35 -16.31 6.30
CA ARG A 108 0.58 -15.18 6.19
C ARG A 108 -0.15 -13.87 5.93
N TYR A 109 0.19 -12.83 6.69
CA TYR A 109 -0.32 -11.48 6.51
C TYR A 109 0.82 -10.49 6.23
N ILE A 110 0.81 -9.85 5.05
CA ILE A 110 1.80 -8.85 4.65
C ILE A 110 1.11 -7.48 4.60
N TYR A 111 1.66 -6.52 5.32
CA TYR A 111 1.18 -5.14 5.34
C TYR A 111 2.13 -4.21 4.58
N ILE A 112 1.61 -3.49 3.60
CA ILE A 112 2.38 -2.47 2.90
C ILE A 112 2.33 -1.18 3.71
N SER A 113 3.39 -0.96 4.49
CA SER A 113 3.64 0.24 5.27
C SER A 113 4.29 1.33 4.40
N SER A 114 4.98 2.28 5.00
CA SER A 114 5.59 3.40 4.28
C SER A 114 6.80 3.94 5.04
N GLY A 115 7.79 4.47 4.33
CA GLY A 115 8.86 5.27 4.91
C GLY A 115 8.37 6.51 5.68
N ALA A 116 7.12 6.95 5.47
CA ALA A 116 6.50 8.04 6.23
C ALA A 116 6.38 7.77 7.74
N VAL A 117 6.58 6.54 8.20
CA VAL A 117 6.64 6.20 9.63
C VAL A 117 7.84 6.81 10.34
N TYR A 118 8.92 7.10 9.62
CA TYR A 118 10.13 7.71 10.17
C TYR A 118 10.03 9.23 10.31
N GLY A 119 9.11 9.89 9.58
CA GLY A 119 9.00 11.35 9.53
C GLY A 119 10.21 12.01 8.85
N ASN A 120 10.54 13.24 9.24
CA ASN A 120 11.76 13.93 8.81
C ASN A 120 12.93 13.45 9.67
N VAL A 121 13.66 12.50 9.17
CA VAL A 121 14.85 11.99 9.86
C VAL A 121 16.07 12.81 9.50
N HIS A 122 16.84 13.19 10.51
CA HIS A 122 18.15 13.86 10.36
C HIS A 122 19.30 12.85 10.28
N TYR A 123 18.98 11.58 10.00
CA TYR A 123 19.97 10.51 9.87
C TYR A 123 20.34 10.34 8.39
N GLU A 124 21.61 10.07 8.13
CA GLU A 124 22.08 9.76 6.78
C GLU A 124 21.44 8.47 6.22
N ARG A 125 21.12 7.53 7.10
CA ARG A 125 20.45 6.26 6.76
C ARG A 125 19.50 5.85 7.85
N VAL A 126 18.36 5.31 7.45
CA VAL A 126 17.38 4.65 8.33
C VAL A 126 17.44 3.13 8.15
N ASN A 127 17.09 2.40 9.20
CA ASN A 127 16.91 0.95 9.19
C ASN A 127 15.66 0.59 10.00
N GLU A 128 15.38 -0.68 10.15
CA GLU A 128 14.20 -1.17 10.83
C GLU A 128 14.14 -0.79 12.33
N ASP A 129 15.30 -0.59 12.97
CA ASP A 129 15.42 -0.21 14.39
C ASP A 129 15.33 1.31 14.61
N THR A 130 15.35 2.09 13.55
CA THR A 130 15.21 3.56 13.65
C THR A 130 13.88 3.92 14.30
N PRO A 131 13.87 4.78 15.34
CA PRO A 131 12.65 5.18 16.02
C PRO A 131 11.61 5.78 15.06
N LEU A 132 10.37 5.38 15.23
CA LEU A 132 9.25 5.87 14.43
C LEU A 132 8.78 7.23 14.95
N HIS A 133 8.80 8.23 14.09
CA HIS A 133 8.40 9.60 14.42
C HIS A 133 7.60 10.23 13.28
N SER A 134 6.34 9.87 13.18
CA SER A 134 5.47 10.39 12.13
C SER A 134 5.11 11.86 12.36
N GLU A 135 5.20 12.68 11.31
CA GLU A 135 4.90 14.12 11.34
C GLU A 135 3.58 14.49 10.64
N ASN A 136 2.86 13.52 10.13
CA ASN A 136 1.60 13.76 9.45
C ASN A 136 0.58 12.64 9.73
N PRO A 137 -0.73 12.89 9.54
CA PRO A 137 -1.77 11.91 9.81
C PRO A 137 -1.60 10.59 9.07
N TYR A 138 -1.08 10.60 7.84
CA TYR A 138 -0.83 9.37 7.08
C TYR A 138 0.24 8.50 7.74
N GLY A 139 1.40 9.06 8.03
CA GLY A 139 2.46 8.34 8.74
C GLY A 139 1.99 7.82 10.11
N ALA A 140 1.22 8.64 10.86
CA ALA A 140 0.63 8.20 12.13
C ALA A 140 -0.29 6.98 11.97
N THR A 141 -1.11 6.93 10.89
CA THR A 141 -1.91 5.72 10.61
C THR A 141 -1.04 4.51 10.28
N LYS A 142 0.08 4.71 9.57
CA LYS A 142 1.00 3.61 9.23
C LYS A 142 1.69 3.05 10.48
N VAL A 143 2.16 3.91 11.39
CA VAL A 143 2.71 3.49 12.69
C VAL A 143 1.69 2.69 13.50
N ALA A 144 0.47 3.20 13.64
CA ALA A 144 -0.60 2.49 14.34
C ALA A 144 -0.91 1.12 13.71
N CYS A 145 -0.91 1.04 12.37
CA CYS A 145 -1.15 -0.22 11.66
C CYS A 145 -0.02 -1.23 11.85
N GLU A 146 1.24 -0.80 11.86
CA GLU A 146 2.38 -1.70 12.15
C GLU A 146 2.27 -2.31 13.55
N GLU A 147 1.86 -1.51 14.55
CA GLU A 147 1.61 -2.00 15.90
C GLU A 147 0.45 -3.02 15.94
N LEU A 148 -0.64 -2.77 15.21
CA LEU A 148 -1.73 -3.74 15.10
C LEU A 148 -1.25 -5.04 14.47
N VAL A 149 -0.57 -4.96 13.32
CA VAL A 149 -0.06 -6.13 12.58
C VAL A 149 0.86 -6.98 13.46
N ARG A 150 1.81 -6.35 14.16
CA ARG A 150 2.77 -7.02 15.04
C ARG A 150 2.11 -7.75 16.20
N ASN A 151 1.04 -7.18 16.77
CA ASN A 151 0.42 -7.68 18.00
C ASN A 151 -0.85 -8.53 17.75
N TYR A 152 -1.24 -8.79 16.51
CA TYR A 152 -2.50 -9.49 16.21
C TYR A 152 -2.42 -11.02 16.30
N GLY A 153 -1.20 -11.58 16.46
CA GLY A 153 -1.00 -13.03 16.61
C GLY A 153 -1.06 -13.81 15.29
N LEU A 154 -0.80 -13.14 14.16
CA LEU A 154 -0.62 -13.76 12.83
C LEU A 154 0.87 -13.83 12.48
N ASP A 155 1.26 -14.80 11.65
CA ASP A 155 2.56 -14.72 10.98
C ASP A 155 2.51 -13.55 9.98
N SER A 156 3.22 -12.48 10.29
CA SER A 156 3.05 -11.21 9.59
C SER A 156 4.36 -10.46 9.37
N ALA A 157 4.35 -9.60 8.34
CA ALA A 157 5.41 -8.64 8.07
C ALA A 157 4.82 -7.29 7.66
N SER A 158 5.51 -6.19 8.05
CA SER A 158 5.22 -4.84 7.58
C SER A 158 6.37 -4.36 6.71
N LEU A 159 6.09 -4.02 5.45
CA LEU A 159 7.08 -3.53 4.48
C LEU A 159 7.03 -2.01 4.41
N ARG A 160 8.08 -1.32 4.87
CA ARG A 160 8.20 0.14 4.87
C ARG A 160 8.70 0.63 3.52
N VAL A 161 7.78 0.82 2.58
CA VAL A 161 8.10 1.18 1.21
C VAL A 161 8.39 2.68 1.09
N GLY A 162 9.45 3.04 0.37
CA GLY A 162 9.84 4.43 0.07
C GLY A 162 8.95 5.09 -0.98
N PHE A 163 9.49 6.07 -1.71
CA PHE A 163 8.77 6.74 -2.80
C PHE A 163 8.74 5.87 -4.06
N VAL A 164 7.64 5.12 -4.24
CA VAL A 164 7.46 4.30 -5.45
C VAL A 164 7.23 5.20 -6.67
N TYR A 165 7.98 5.00 -7.74
CA TYR A 165 7.76 5.64 -9.02
C TYR A 165 7.65 4.63 -10.15
N GLY A 166 7.07 5.02 -11.28
CA GLY A 166 6.93 4.17 -12.45
C GLY A 166 5.63 4.38 -13.22
N PRO A 167 5.38 3.58 -14.26
CA PRO A 167 4.18 3.66 -15.07
C PRO A 167 2.90 3.49 -14.24
N GLY A 168 1.84 4.23 -14.61
CA GLY A 168 0.54 4.14 -13.93
C GLY A 168 0.38 5.04 -12.70
N ARG A 169 1.42 5.75 -12.27
CA ARG A 169 1.30 6.69 -11.16
C ARG A 169 0.55 7.96 -11.60
N VAL A 170 -0.61 8.18 -11.01
CA VAL A 170 -1.49 9.32 -11.32
C VAL A 170 -1.23 10.52 -10.41
N ASN A 171 -0.69 10.27 -9.19
CA ASN A 171 -0.41 11.31 -8.22
C ASN A 171 0.89 12.05 -8.53
N GLU A 172 0.97 13.31 -8.12
CA GLU A 172 2.18 14.12 -8.21
C GLU A 172 3.35 13.39 -7.52
N CYS A 173 4.34 13.05 -8.33
CA CYS A 173 5.60 12.45 -7.91
C CYS A 173 6.72 13.28 -8.54
N PRO A 174 7.73 13.71 -7.80
CA PRO A 174 8.81 14.51 -8.35
C PRO A 174 9.42 13.92 -9.62
N VAL A 175 9.66 12.60 -9.67
CA VAL A 175 10.20 11.93 -10.85
C VAL A 175 9.25 12.08 -12.06
N ASN A 176 7.95 11.83 -11.89
CA ASN A 176 6.99 11.97 -12.98
C ASN A 176 6.80 13.43 -13.42
N MET A 177 6.86 14.38 -12.49
CA MET A 177 6.80 15.82 -12.80
C MET A 177 8.00 16.25 -13.62
N ILE A 178 9.21 15.87 -13.22
CA ILE A 178 10.46 16.14 -13.94
C ILE A 178 10.40 15.54 -15.35
N LEU A 179 10.07 14.25 -15.47
CA LEU A 179 9.96 13.58 -16.76
C LEU A 179 8.92 14.24 -17.67
N SER A 180 7.76 14.59 -17.13
CA SER A 180 6.71 15.25 -17.91
C SER A 180 7.12 16.63 -18.39
N ALA A 181 7.82 17.42 -17.57
CA ALA A 181 8.33 18.74 -17.95
C ALA A 181 9.41 18.60 -19.03
N LEU A 182 10.36 17.69 -18.87
CA LEU A 182 11.40 17.42 -19.86
C LEU A 182 10.82 16.99 -21.22
N VAL A 183 9.81 16.12 -21.23
CA VAL A 183 9.18 15.68 -22.49
C VAL A 183 8.39 16.80 -23.16
N LYS A 184 7.69 17.66 -22.39
CA LYS A 184 6.81 18.69 -22.92
C LYS A 184 7.56 19.99 -23.29
N GLU A 185 8.53 20.37 -22.45
CA GLU A 185 9.14 21.71 -22.49
C GLU A 185 10.65 21.66 -22.77
N GLY A 186 11.26 20.47 -22.79
CA GLY A 186 12.69 20.27 -22.98
C GLY A 186 13.55 20.73 -21.80
N LYS A 187 12.93 21.27 -20.76
CA LYS A 187 13.61 21.78 -19.56
C LYS A 187 12.76 21.60 -18.33
N VAL A 188 13.40 21.60 -17.18
CA VAL A 188 12.72 21.63 -15.87
C VAL A 188 13.40 22.68 -14.98
N GLU A 189 12.57 23.47 -14.29
CA GLU A 189 13.02 24.38 -13.24
C GLU A 189 12.47 23.87 -11.92
N TRP A 190 13.38 23.44 -11.03
CA TRP A 190 13.02 22.96 -9.70
C TRP A 190 13.32 24.05 -8.67
N LYS A 191 12.26 24.65 -8.12
CA LYS A 191 12.41 25.88 -7.29
C LYS A 191 12.70 25.61 -5.82
N ASN A 192 12.40 24.41 -5.31
CA ASN A 192 12.54 24.09 -3.88
C ASN A 192 13.05 22.65 -3.70
N GLY A 193 13.85 22.43 -2.64
CA GLY A 193 14.21 21.08 -2.21
C GLY A 193 15.36 20.45 -2.98
N SER A 194 16.30 21.24 -3.51
CA SER A 194 17.52 20.71 -4.13
C SER A 194 18.35 19.82 -3.20
N ASP A 195 18.19 20.00 -1.89
CA ASP A 195 18.96 19.30 -0.85
C ASP A 195 18.14 18.14 -0.23
N GLN A 196 16.91 17.91 -0.67
CA GLN A 196 16.11 16.80 -0.18
C GLN A 196 16.60 15.49 -0.77
N MET A 197 17.02 14.59 0.09
CA MET A 197 17.24 13.20 -0.26
C MET A 197 15.95 12.41 -0.03
N LEU A 198 15.46 11.77 -1.08
CA LEU A 198 14.28 10.92 -1.04
C LEU A 198 14.67 9.52 -1.50
N ASP A 199 14.20 8.53 -0.76
CA ASP A 199 14.42 7.13 -1.12
C ASP A 199 13.39 6.70 -2.18
N TYR A 200 13.82 6.68 -3.43
CA TYR A 200 12.99 6.27 -4.56
C TYR A 200 13.19 4.79 -4.88
N ILE A 201 12.08 4.08 -5.02
CA ILE A 201 12.06 2.70 -5.51
C ILE A 201 11.24 2.59 -6.80
N TYR A 202 11.81 1.94 -7.83
CA TYR A 202 11.06 1.65 -9.04
C TYR A 202 9.99 0.60 -8.75
N ILE A 203 8.83 0.73 -9.41
CA ILE A 203 7.66 -0.10 -9.08
C ILE A 203 7.91 -1.61 -9.28
N GLU A 204 8.70 -2.00 -10.28
CA GLU A 204 9.04 -3.41 -10.49
C GLU A 204 9.93 -3.95 -9.36
N ASP A 205 10.91 -3.16 -8.90
CA ASP A 205 11.78 -3.54 -7.78
C ASP A 205 10.98 -3.63 -6.47
N CYS A 206 9.97 -2.76 -6.32
CA CYS A 206 9.06 -2.80 -5.16
C CYS A 206 8.17 -4.05 -5.15
N VAL A 207 7.84 -4.58 -6.31
CA VAL A 207 6.98 -5.77 -6.46
C VAL A 207 7.79 -7.06 -6.36
N ASP A 208 9.05 -7.04 -6.78
CA ASP A 208 9.96 -8.21 -6.75
C ASP A 208 10.51 -8.48 -5.33
N ALA A 209 10.53 -7.45 -4.46
CA ALA A 209 10.97 -7.53 -3.07
C ALA A 209 9.93 -8.20 -2.15
#